data_bb2f4f854db131e3e82542c35672cb30
#
_entry.id   bb2f4f854db131e3e82542c35672cb30
#
_cell.length_a   1.000
_cell.length_b   1.000
_cell.length_c   1.000
_cell.angle_alpha   90.00
_cell.angle_beta   90.00
_cell.angle_gamma   90.00
#
_symmetry.space_group_name_H-M   'P 1'
#
loop_
_entity.id
_entity.type
_entity.pdbx_description
1 polymer ?
#
loop_
_entity_poly.entity_id
_entity_poly.type
_entity_poly.pdbx_seq_one_letter_code
_entity_poly.pdbx_strand_id
1 'polypeptide(L)'
;MSITRLLTGAGVLLAATLATVAAQAPGPKAVTTSSGVYTAAQAARGEQTYMSICVACHPAGTYSAAAFRAKWNGQPLSDLFSLLSSTMPKQEPATLEPEEYAQTLAYILRENGAPAGKEPLPASVKALKQIRIDMPAKTPAP
;
A
#
# COMPACT_ATOMS: atom_id res chain seq x y z
N MET A 1 16.20 89.26 -10.73
CA MET A 1 16.43 88.15 -9.76
C MET A 1 15.48 87.02 -10.08
N SER A 2 15.96 86.01 -10.81
CA SER A 2 15.17 84.87 -11.28
C SER A 2 15.51 83.68 -10.44
N ILE A 3 14.51 83.06 -9.83
CA ILE A 3 14.67 81.83 -9.06
C ILE A 3 14.10 80.69 -9.89
N THR A 4 15.00 79.87 -10.43
CA THR A 4 14.68 78.66 -11.20
C THR A 4 14.46 77.51 -10.19
N ARG A 5 13.25 76.95 -10.14
CA ARG A 5 12.93 75.76 -9.38
C ARG A 5 13.19 74.51 -10.23
N LEU A 6 14.16 73.70 -9.79
CA LEU A 6 14.34 72.36 -10.32
C LEU A 6 13.31 71.42 -9.67
N LEU A 7 12.51 70.76 -10.49
CA LEU A 7 11.64 69.67 -10.10
C LEU A 7 12.37 68.37 -10.39
N THR A 8 12.83 67.71 -9.34
CA THR A 8 13.38 66.33 -9.40
C THR A 8 12.24 65.35 -9.33
N GLY A 9 11.92 64.75 -10.46
CA GLY A 9 10.94 63.64 -10.55
C GLY A 9 11.61 62.34 -10.12
N ALA A 10 11.16 61.78 -8.98
CA ALA A 10 11.53 60.42 -8.55
C ALA A 10 10.66 59.40 -9.26
N GLY A 11 11.25 58.71 -10.26
CA GLY A 11 10.60 57.60 -10.92
C GLY A 11 10.64 56.34 -10.04
N VAL A 12 9.48 55.90 -9.58
CA VAL A 12 9.34 54.63 -8.87
C VAL A 12 9.25 53.50 -9.92
N LEU A 13 10.32 52.74 -10.06
CA LEU A 13 10.35 51.50 -10.86
C LEU A 13 9.67 50.37 -10.08
N LEU A 14 8.44 50.05 -10.44
CA LEU A 14 7.70 48.90 -9.93
C LEU A 14 8.26 47.61 -10.62
N ALA A 15 9.15 46.90 -9.95
CA ALA A 15 9.64 45.61 -10.37
C ALA A 15 8.56 44.56 -10.10
N ALA A 16 7.83 44.12 -11.12
CA ALA A 16 6.90 42.99 -11.04
C ALA A 16 7.70 41.69 -10.99
N THR A 17 7.80 41.07 -9.83
CA THR A 17 8.35 39.71 -9.67
C THR A 17 7.32 38.69 -10.13
N LEU A 18 7.52 38.12 -11.31
CA LEU A 18 6.77 36.95 -11.79
C LEU A 18 7.18 35.73 -10.96
N ALA A 19 6.38 35.37 -9.96
CA ALA A 19 6.54 34.11 -9.25
C ALA A 19 6.17 32.95 -10.19
N THR A 20 7.17 32.24 -10.72
CA THR A 20 6.97 30.99 -11.45
C THR A 20 6.55 29.91 -10.46
N VAL A 21 5.28 29.57 -10.43
CA VAL A 21 4.78 28.37 -9.75
C VAL A 21 5.32 27.15 -10.50
N ALA A 22 6.39 26.56 -10.00
CA ALA A 22 6.89 25.29 -10.49
C ALA A 22 5.84 24.22 -10.19
N ALA A 23 5.15 23.73 -11.22
CA ALA A 23 4.28 22.58 -11.10
C ALA A 23 5.14 21.37 -10.69
N GLN A 24 4.98 20.91 -9.46
CA GLN A 24 5.66 19.70 -8.97
C GLN A 24 5.13 18.50 -9.78
N ALA A 25 6.05 17.79 -10.44
CA ALA A 25 5.71 16.55 -11.11
C ALA A 25 5.10 15.58 -10.07
N PRO A 26 4.04 14.82 -10.43
CA PRO A 26 3.47 13.83 -9.51
C PRO A 26 4.56 12.88 -9.06
N GLY A 27 4.74 12.77 -7.75
CA GLY A 27 5.69 11.83 -7.15
C GLY A 27 5.40 10.38 -7.59
N PRO A 28 6.37 9.45 -7.45
CA PRO A 28 6.17 8.06 -7.83
C PRO A 28 4.90 7.52 -7.16
N LYS A 29 4.01 6.94 -7.98
CA LYS A 29 2.75 6.36 -7.50
C LYS A 29 3.06 5.29 -6.46
N ALA A 30 2.50 5.42 -5.26
CA ALA A 30 2.67 4.42 -4.21
C ALA A 30 2.20 3.05 -4.72
N VAL A 31 3.00 2.03 -4.53
CA VAL A 31 2.63 0.65 -4.89
C VAL A 31 1.54 0.18 -3.93
N THR A 32 0.44 -0.33 -4.49
CA THR A 32 -0.65 -0.88 -3.69
C THR A 32 -0.93 -2.32 -4.07
N THR A 33 -1.66 -3.05 -3.23
CA THR A 33 -2.06 -4.43 -3.54
C THR A 33 -2.96 -4.54 -4.77
N SER A 34 -3.62 -3.46 -5.17
CA SER A 34 -4.41 -3.39 -6.41
C SER A 34 -3.56 -3.37 -7.69
N SER A 35 -2.24 -3.18 -7.59
CA SER A 35 -1.33 -3.18 -8.75
C SER A 35 -0.77 -4.57 -9.10
N GLY A 36 -1.23 -5.65 -8.46
CA GLY A 36 -0.79 -7.01 -8.76
C GLY A 36 0.59 -7.30 -8.18
N VAL A 37 0.69 -7.38 -6.85
CA VAL A 37 1.95 -7.52 -6.10
C VAL A 37 2.30 -8.98 -5.75
N TYR A 38 1.54 -9.94 -6.21
CA TYR A 38 1.77 -11.39 -5.99
C TYR A 38 1.42 -12.18 -7.25
N THR A 39 1.90 -13.41 -7.38
CA THR A 39 1.54 -14.28 -8.51
C THR A 39 0.37 -15.21 -8.16
N ALA A 40 -0.42 -15.61 -9.17
CA ALA A 40 -1.51 -16.58 -8.99
C ALA A 40 -1.00 -17.91 -8.40
N ALA A 41 0.18 -18.37 -8.84
CA ALA A 41 0.82 -19.58 -8.31
C ALA A 41 1.20 -19.44 -6.83
N GLN A 42 1.63 -18.25 -6.40
CA GLN A 42 1.94 -17.98 -5.00
C GLN A 42 0.68 -18.02 -4.13
N ALA A 43 -0.40 -17.40 -4.58
CA ALA A 43 -1.68 -17.43 -3.87
C ALA A 43 -2.27 -18.86 -3.78
N ALA A 44 -2.09 -19.68 -4.82
CA ALA A 44 -2.53 -21.07 -4.78
C ALA A 44 -1.76 -21.93 -3.76
N ARG A 45 -0.43 -21.70 -3.62
CA ARG A 45 0.35 -22.33 -2.53
C ARG A 45 -0.08 -21.84 -1.16
N GLY A 46 -0.33 -20.54 -1.01
CA GLY A 46 -0.85 -19.96 0.23
C GLY A 46 -2.22 -20.52 0.64
N GLU A 47 -3.07 -20.83 -0.33
CA GLU A 47 -4.34 -21.52 -0.07
C GLU A 47 -4.12 -22.92 0.52
N GLN A 48 -3.15 -23.67 -0.01
CA GLN A 48 -2.81 -24.99 0.52
C GLN A 48 -2.35 -24.91 1.98
N THR A 49 -1.45 -23.98 2.28
CA THR A 49 -1.00 -23.72 3.66
C THR A 49 -2.17 -23.29 4.54
N TYR A 50 -3.03 -22.40 4.07
CA TYR A 50 -4.20 -21.94 4.82
C TYR A 50 -5.15 -23.09 5.15
N MET A 51 -5.47 -23.93 4.17
CA MET A 51 -6.38 -25.05 4.34
C MET A 51 -5.82 -26.15 5.23
N SER A 52 -4.50 -26.31 5.29
CA SER A 52 -3.87 -27.33 6.14
C SER A 52 -3.65 -26.88 7.58
N ILE A 53 -3.38 -25.59 7.80
CA ILE A 53 -2.90 -25.09 9.11
C ILE A 53 -3.88 -24.07 9.72
N CYS A 54 -4.46 -23.18 8.91
CA CYS A 54 -5.16 -21.99 9.41
C CYS A 54 -6.68 -22.18 9.54
N VAL A 55 -7.30 -22.98 8.65
CA VAL A 55 -8.76 -23.07 8.50
C VAL A 55 -9.46 -23.58 9.75
N ALA A 56 -8.80 -24.40 10.56
CA ALA A 56 -9.37 -24.94 11.79
C ALA A 56 -9.77 -23.85 12.80
N CYS A 57 -9.00 -22.77 12.86
CA CYS A 57 -9.26 -21.62 13.74
C CYS A 57 -9.81 -20.41 12.99
N HIS A 58 -9.56 -20.32 11.69
CA HIS A 58 -9.96 -19.22 10.83
C HIS A 58 -10.81 -19.72 9.66
N PRO A 59 -12.13 -19.91 9.84
CA PRO A 59 -13.00 -20.37 8.75
C PRO A 59 -12.88 -19.51 7.49
N ALA A 60 -13.22 -20.08 6.34
CA ALA A 60 -13.25 -19.37 5.07
C ALA A 60 -14.08 -18.07 5.20
N GLY A 61 -13.56 -16.97 4.62
CA GLY A 61 -14.17 -15.65 4.72
C GLY A 61 -13.73 -14.81 5.92
N THR A 62 -13.03 -15.38 6.93
CA THR A 62 -12.54 -14.60 8.10
C THR A 62 -11.74 -13.38 7.64
N TYR A 63 -10.83 -13.53 6.69
CA TYR A 63 -9.95 -12.48 6.21
C TYR A 63 -10.49 -11.71 5.00
N SER A 64 -11.75 -11.94 4.62
CA SER A 64 -12.44 -11.12 3.62
C SER A 64 -13.70 -10.45 4.20
N ALA A 65 -13.91 -10.57 5.51
CA ALA A 65 -14.99 -9.90 6.23
C ALA A 65 -14.80 -8.39 6.31
N ALA A 66 -15.89 -7.65 6.48
CA ALA A 66 -15.87 -6.18 6.53
C ALA A 66 -14.96 -5.64 7.63
N ALA A 67 -14.92 -6.26 8.80
CA ALA A 67 -14.08 -5.85 9.92
C ALA A 67 -12.58 -5.98 9.61
N PHE A 68 -12.17 -7.08 8.94
CA PHE A 68 -10.79 -7.26 8.49
C PHE A 68 -10.39 -6.18 7.48
N ARG A 69 -11.23 -5.95 6.48
CA ARG A 69 -11.00 -4.94 5.45
C ARG A 69 -10.92 -3.53 6.05
N ALA A 70 -11.82 -3.17 6.96
CA ALA A 70 -11.80 -1.87 7.63
C ALA A 70 -10.53 -1.65 8.45
N LYS A 71 -10.01 -2.71 9.09
CA LYS A 71 -8.78 -2.65 9.88
C LYS A 71 -7.54 -2.46 9.02
N TRP A 72 -7.44 -3.18 7.90
CA TRP A 72 -6.19 -3.30 7.14
C TRP A 72 -6.11 -2.42 5.91
N ASN A 73 -7.23 -1.96 5.36
CA ASN A 73 -7.20 -1.09 4.19
C ASN A 73 -6.40 0.19 4.46
N GLY A 74 -5.49 0.54 3.56
CA GLY A 74 -4.60 1.69 3.72
C GLY A 74 -3.36 1.45 4.59
N GLN A 75 -3.25 0.32 5.32
CA GLN A 75 -2.09 -0.01 6.14
C GLN A 75 -0.91 -0.51 5.29
N PRO A 76 0.34 -0.41 5.76
CA PRO A 76 1.47 -1.07 5.12
C PRO A 76 1.30 -2.60 5.14
N LEU A 77 1.59 -3.25 4.03
CA LEU A 77 1.49 -4.72 3.93
C LEU A 77 2.47 -5.43 4.88
N SER A 78 3.59 -4.78 5.21
CA SER A 78 4.55 -5.24 6.21
C SER A 78 3.94 -5.47 7.59
N ASP A 79 2.95 -4.69 7.98
CA ASP A 79 2.36 -4.76 9.31
C ASP A 79 1.49 -6.02 9.43
N LEU A 80 0.73 -6.33 8.39
CA LEU A 80 -0.05 -7.58 8.32
C LEU A 80 0.89 -8.80 8.23
N PHE A 81 1.96 -8.72 7.43
CA PHE A 81 2.97 -9.77 7.35
C PHE A 81 3.65 -10.00 8.70
N SER A 82 4.05 -8.94 9.39
CA SER A 82 4.69 -9.04 10.72
C SER A 82 3.76 -9.64 11.75
N LEU A 83 2.50 -9.22 11.78
CA LEU A 83 1.50 -9.82 12.66
C LEU A 83 1.37 -11.31 12.38
N LEU A 84 1.18 -11.69 11.11
CA LEU A 84 1.00 -13.08 10.70
C LEU A 84 2.22 -13.94 11.09
N SER A 85 3.43 -13.50 10.72
CA SER A 85 4.66 -14.28 10.93
C SER A 85 5.11 -14.36 12.38
N SER A 86 4.73 -13.40 13.23
CA SER A 86 5.13 -13.40 14.64
C SER A 86 4.13 -14.05 15.60
N THR A 87 2.85 -14.21 15.17
CA THR A 87 1.78 -14.66 16.06
C THR A 87 1.07 -15.93 15.61
N MET A 88 1.31 -16.37 14.38
CA MET A 88 0.66 -17.55 13.78
C MET A 88 1.67 -18.59 13.31
N PRO A 89 1.30 -19.89 13.31
CA PRO A 89 0.12 -20.48 13.96
C PRO A 89 0.11 -20.21 15.46
N LYS A 90 -1.07 -20.05 16.08
CA LYS A 90 -1.16 -19.62 17.50
C LYS A 90 -0.50 -20.58 18.47
N GLN A 91 -0.53 -21.88 18.19
CA GLN A 91 0.08 -22.92 19.02
C GLN A 91 1.60 -22.94 18.90
N GLU A 92 2.12 -22.59 17.72
CA GLU A 92 3.55 -22.59 17.40
C GLU A 92 3.88 -21.35 16.54
N PRO A 93 3.94 -20.15 17.15
CA PRO A 93 4.23 -18.93 16.44
C PRO A 93 5.60 -18.94 15.74
N ALA A 94 5.70 -18.33 14.58
CA ALA A 94 6.93 -18.19 13.80
C ALA A 94 7.57 -19.51 13.34
N THR A 95 6.78 -20.56 13.14
CA THR A 95 7.29 -21.89 12.72
C THR A 95 7.26 -22.14 11.22
N LEU A 96 6.51 -21.33 10.46
CA LEU A 96 6.51 -21.43 9.01
C LEU A 96 7.72 -20.67 8.43
N GLU A 97 8.17 -21.09 7.25
CA GLU A 97 9.17 -20.34 6.52
C GLU A 97 8.63 -18.97 6.06
N PRO A 98 9.50 -17.95 5.94
CA PRO A 98 9.07 -16.61 5.52
C PRO A 98 8.28 -16.61 4.20
N GLU A 99 8.65 -17.48 3.26
CA GLU A 99 7.96 -17.66 1.97
C GLU A 99 6.55 -18.22 2.13
N GLU A 100 6.31 -19.11 3.11
CA GLU A 100 4.99 -19.66 3.39
C GLU A 100 4.05 -18.60 3.97
N TYR A 101 4.57 -17.71 4.83
CA TYR A 101 3.82 -16.54 5.28
C TYR A 101 3.48 -15.59 4.13
N ALA A 102 4.42 -15.33 3.21
CA ALA A 102 4.17 -14.49 2.04
C ALA A 102 3.14 -15.14 1.09
N GLN A 103 3.19 -16.45 0.92
CA GLN A 103 2.21 -17.21 0.14
C GLN A 103 0.82 -17.13 0.77
N THR A 104 0.73 -17.34 2.09
CA THR A 104 -0.54 -17.22 2.84
C THR A 104 -1.11 -15.81 2.73
N LEU A 105 -0.24 -14.79 2.82
CA LEU A 105 -0.64 -13.40 2.63
C LEU A 105 -1.16 -13.13 1.21
N ALA A 106 -0.52 -13.70 0.17
CA ALA A 106 -0.99 -13.60 -1.21
C ALA A 106 -2.39 -14.24 -1.39
N TYR A 107 -2.65 -15.37 -0.73
CA TYR A 107 -3.98 -15.96 -0.67
C TYR A 107 -5.01 -15.01 -0.03
N ILE A 108 -4.68 -14.42 1.12
CA ILE A 108 -5.57 -13.46 1.80
C ILE A 108 -5.85 -12.25 0.91
N LEU A 109 -4.86 -11.73 0.19
CA LEU A 109 -5.04 -10.64 -0.76
C LEU A 109 -5.99 -11.04 -1.91
N ARG A 110 -5.84 -12.25 -2.46
CA ARG A 110 -6.74 -12.80 -3.48
C ARG A 110 -8.19 -12.86 -2.98
N GLU A 111 -8.40 -13.35 -1.76
CA GLU A 111 -9.74 -13.43 -1.14
C GLU A 111 -10.39 -12.05 -0.93
N ASN A 112 -9.58 -11.01 -0.91
CA ASN A 112 -10.03 -9.63 -0.86
C ASN A 112 -10.15 -8.95 -2.23
N GLY A 113 -9.97 -9.69 -3.32
CA GLY A 113 -10.16 -9.19 -4.69
C GLY A 113 -8.95 -8.43 -5.26
N ALA A 114 -7.80 -8.47 -4.59
CA ALA A 114 -6.58 -7.93 -5.18
C ALA A 114 -6.16 -8.77 -6.41
N PRO A 115 -5.79 -8.15 -7.55
CA PRO A 115 -5.39 -8.89 -8.74
C PRO A 115 -4.01 -9.53 -8.57
N ALA A 116 -3.81 -10.66 -9.22
CA ALA A 116 -2.48 -11.24 -9.38
C ALA A 116 -1.65 -10.43 -10.38
N GLY A 117 -0.34 -10.37 -10.14
CA GLY A 117 0.66 -9.77 -11.01
C GLY A 117 1.63 -10.81 -11.57
N LYS A 118 2.78 -10.32 -12.03
CA LYS A 118 3.82 -11.14 -12.65
C LYS A 118 4.91 -11.58 -11.67
N GLU A 119 5.15 -10.75 -10.66
CA GLU A 119 6.21 -10.97 -9.68
C GLU A 119 5.63 -11.53 -8.37
N PRO A 120 6.34 -12.42 -7.69
CA PRO A 120 5.91 -12.92 -6.40
C PRO A 120 6.01 -11.84 -5.31
N LEU A 121 5.11 -11.91 -4.33
CA LEU A 121 5.17 -11.10 -3.13
C LEU A 121 6.44 -11.45 -2.35
N PRO A 122 7.29 -10.49 -2.03
CA PRO A 122 8.52 -10.77 -1.30
C PRO A 122 8.25 -11.18 0.16
N ALA A 123 9.03 -12.11 0.69
CA ALA A 123 8.98 -12.56 2.08
C ALA A 123 9.84 -11.68 3.01
N SER A 124 9.75 -10.36 2.87
CA SER A 124 10.61 -9.40 3.57
C SER A 124 9.82 -8.19 4.06
N VAL A 125 9.84 -7.97 5.37
CA VAL A 125 9.20 -6.78 6.01
C VAL A 125 9.67 -5.48 5.35
N LYS A 126 10.97 -5.36 5.05
CA LYS A 126 11.53 -4.16 4.42
C LYS A 126 10.92 -3.89 3.05
N ALA A 127 10.79 -4.91 2.22
CA ALA A 127 10.20 -4.77 0.88
C ALA A 127 8.68 -4.52 0.96
N LEU A 128 7.98 -5.23 1.85
CA LEU A 128 6.54 -5.10 2.03
C LEU A 128 6.12 -3.74 2.60
N LYS A 129 7.01 -3.03 3.29
CA LYS A 129 6.73 -1.69 3.84
C LYS A 129 6.39 -0.66 2.76
N GLN A 130 6.86 -0.87 1.54
CA GLN A 130 6.60 0.02 0.40
C GLN A 130 5.24 -0.24 -0.26
N ILE A 131 4.55 -1.29 0.12
CA ILE A 131 3.27 -1.70 -0.45
C ILE A 131 2.14 -1.32 0.51
N ARG A 132 1.15 -0.56 0.03
CA ARG A 132 -0.07 -0.26 0.78
C ARG A 132 -1.16 -1.28 0.46
N ILE A 133 -1.86 -1.71 1.49
CA ILE A 133 -3.05 -2.55 1.32
C ILE A 133 -4.16 -1.69 0.73
N ASP A 134 -4.64 -2.10 -0.43
CA ASP A 134 -5.79 -1.51 -1.11
C ASP A 134 -6.73 -2.66 -1.48
N MET A 135 -7.85 -2.72 -0.80
CA MET A 135 -8.86 -3.76 -0.98
C MET A 135 -10.03 -3.17 -1.74
N PRO A 136 -10.19 -3.48 -3.03
CA PRO A 136 -11.32 -2.96 -3.81
C PRO A 136 -12.65 -3.33 -3.16
N ALA A 137 -13.65 -2.48 -3.30
CA ALA A 137 -15.00 -2.81 -2.81
C ALA A 137 -15.43 -4.15 -3.42
N LYS A 138 -15.95 -5.08 -2.60
CA LYS A 138 -16.54 -6.30 -3.14
C LYS A 138 -17.72 -5.89 -4.02
N THR A 139 -17.61 -6.11 -5.33
CA THR A 139 -18.78 -6.05 -6.19
C THR A 139 -19.77 -7.11 -5.69
N PRO A 140 -21.04 -6.77 -5.41
CA PRO A 140 -22.03 -7.79 -5.11
C PRO A 140 -22.02 -8.82 -6.25
N ALA A 141 -22.00 -10.10 -5.89
CA ALA A 141 -22.20 -11.14 -6.90
C ALA A 141 -23.59 -10.94 -7.54
N PRO A 142 -23.72 -11.09 -8.88
CA PRO A 142 -24.98 -10.96 -9.58
C PRO A 142 -26.01 -11.99 -9.09
#